data_adce0c88464ba073c98f4040beefe3ad
#
_entry.id   adce0c88464ba073c98f4040beefe3ad
#
_cell.length_a   1.000
_cell.length_b   1.000
_cell.length_c   1.000
_cell.angle_alpha   90.00
_cell.angle_beta   90.00
_cell.angle_gamma   90.00
#
_symmetry.space_group_name_H-M   'P 1'
#
loop_
_entity.id
_entity.type
_entity.pdbx_description
1 polymer ?
#
loop_
_entity_poly.entity_id
_entity_poly.type
_entity_poly.pdbx_seq_one_letter_code
_entity_poly.pdbx_strand_id
1 'polypeptide(L)'
;MPRPSVAELRPVVHPEGVKDRRSGEHWAGRLYMREISLHVDPFLVNTRITPNQLTYLMVVVGIAGGAVLLVPGLTGAILAAVLFQIYLLLDCVDGEVARWRKQTSITGVYLDRIGHYLCEAALLVGFGVRGADVFHQDGSSTNWLWAFLGTVAALGAILIKAETDLVDVARQRSGLPAVKDEASTPRSSGLALARRAAAALKFHRLVGGIEASLFILVVAIADMVRGDLFFTRLGIAVLAGIAVLQTLLHLVSILASSRLK
;
A
#
# COMPACT_ATOMS: atom_id res chain seq x y z
N MET A 1 3.97 -31.48 14.95
CA MET A 1 5.32 -30.94 15.24
C MET A 1 5.19 -29.91 16.36
N PRO A 2 6.15 -29.79 17.30
CA PRO A 2 6.13 -28.71 18.30
C PRO A 2 6.14 -27.35 17.59
N ARG A 3 5.58 -26.33 18.24
CA ARG A 3 5.58 -24.96 17.70
C ARG A 3 7.01 -24.42 17.75
N PRO A 4 7.55 -23.85 16.66
CA PRO A 4 8.86 -23.22 16.70
C PRO A 4 8.82 -21.98 17.60
N SER A 5 9.93 -21.70 18.24
CA SER A 5 10.11 -20.47 19.02
C SER A 5 10.35 -19.26 18.09
N VAL A 6 10.11 -18.05 18.59
CA VAL A 6 10.41 -16.81 17.88
C VAL A 6 11.91 -16.71 17.53
N ALA A 7 12.79 -17.26 18.38
CA ALA A 7 14.23 -17.27 18.14
C ALA A 7 14.61 -18.17 16.95
N GLU A 8 13.92 -19.30 16.76
CA GLU A 8 14.12 -20.18 15.60
C GLU A 8 13.54 -19.61 14.31
N LEU A 9 12.39 -18.93 14.39
CA LEU A 9 11.73 -18.33 13.24
C LEU A 9 12.50 -17.13 12.69
N ARG A 10 12.94 -16.20 13.55
CA ARG A 10 13.54 -14.91 13.17
C ARG A 10 14.60 -14.99 12.07
N PRO A 11 15.66 -15.82 12.15
CA PRO A 11 16.70 -15.85 11.12
C PRO A 11 16.20 -16.37 9.76
N VAL A 12 15.15 -17.17 9.74
CA VAL A 12 14.58 -17.74 8.51
C VAL A 12 13.58 -16.77 7.86
N VAL A 13 12.69 -16.18 8.66
CA VAL A 13 11.61 -15.35 8.14
C VAL A 13 12.03 -13.88 7.94
N HIS A 14 13.02 -13.41 8.71
CA HIS A 14 13.63 -12.08 8.59
C HIS A 14 15.14 -12.20 8.31
N PRO A 15 15.57 -12.72 7.16
CA PRO A 15 16.99 -12.75 6.80
C PRO A 15 17.55 -11.32 6.73
N GLU A 16 18.88 -11.20 6.87
CA GLU A 16 19.59 -9.92 6.77
C GLU A 16 19.19 -9.16 5.48
N GLY A 17 18.94 -7.85 5.61
CA GLY A 17 18.52 -6.98 4.50
C GLY A 17 17.03 -6.93 4.24
N VAL A 18 16.18 -7.77 4.85
CA VAL A 18 14.71 -7.65 4.69
C VAL A 18 14.18 -6.35 5.29
N LYS A 19 14.73 -5.93 6.45
CA LYS A 19 14.36 -4.65 7.11
C LYS A 19 14.99 -3.42 6.43
N ASP A 20 16.04 -3.62 5.61
CA ASP A 20 16.81 -2.53 4.98
C ASP A 20 16.37 -2.20 3.56
N ARG A 21 15.36 -2.88 3.03
CA ARG A 21 14.78 -2.56 1.72
C ARG A 21 14.18 -1.16 1.76
N ARG A 22 14.95 -0.17 1.28
CA ARG A 22 14.57 1.26 1.32
C ARG A 22 13.36 1.60 0.46
N SER A 23 13.05 0.81 -0.55
CA SER A 23 12.12 1.16 -1.62
C SER A 23 10.72 0.53 -1.53
N GLY A 24 10.49 -0.43 -0.65
CA GLY A 24 9.24 -1.21 -0.71
C GLY A 24 8.50 -1.42 0.59
N GLU A 25 9.07 -1.04 1.75
CA GLU A 25 8.45 -1.40 3.02
C GLU A 25 7.79 -0.21 3.72
N HIS A 26 6.53 -0.38 4.11
CA HIS A 26 5.81 0.58 4.94
C HIS A 26 6.54 0.83 6.26
N TRP A 27 6.55 2.09 6.73
CA TRP A 27 7.19 2.42 8.02
C TRP A 27 6.59 1.63 9.18
N ALA A 28 5.26 1.38 9.15
CA ALA A 28 4.55 0.59 10.14
C ALA A 28 5.02 -0.89 10.14
N GLY A 29 5.33 -1.44 8.96
CA GLY A 29 5.91 -2.78 8.82
C GLY A 29 7.23 -2.90 9.57
N ARG A 30 8.15 -1.96 9.34
CA ARG A 30 9.48 -1.94 9.99
C ARG A 30 9.41 -1.61 11.48
N LEU A 31 8.49 -0.72 11.89
CA LEU A 31 8.44 -0.19 13.25
C LEU A 31 7.89 -1.22 14.23
N TYR A 32 6.80 -1.89 13.90
CA TYR A 32 6.12 -2.78 14.84
C TYR A 32 5.53 -4.06 14.21
N MET A 33 5.03 -4.03 12.95
CA MET A 33 4.24 -5.12 12.43
C MET A 33 5.04 -6.41 12.25
N ARG A 34 6.31 -6.31 11.81
CA ARG A 34 7.20 -7.49 11.72
C ARG A 34 7.56 -8.09 13.07
N GLU A 35 7.54 -7.34 14.14
CA GLU A 35 7.72 -7.90 15.48
C GLU A 35 6.42 -8.58 15.95
N ILE A 36 5.26 -8.02 15.61
CA ILE A 36 3.96 -8.62 15.90
C ILE A 36 3.79 -9.93 15.10
N SER A 37 4.11 -9.93 13.79
CA SER A 37 3.98 -11.12 12.94
C SER A 37 4.80 -12.31 13.46
N LEU A 38 6.02 -12.07 13.95
CA LEU A 38 6.84 -13.11 14.58
C LEU A 38 6.18 -13.83 15.76
N HIS A 39 5.23 -13.17 16.45
CA HIS A 39 4.47 -13.78 17.53
C HIS A 39 3.22 -14.52 17.02
N VAL A 40 2.76 -14.21 15.81
CA VAL A 40 1.65 -14.88 15.12
C VAL A 40 2.12 -16.12 14.38
N ASP A 41 3.29 -16.08 13.77
CA ASP A 41 3.88 -17.15 12.95
C ASP A 41 3.91 -18.52 13.61
N PRO A 42 4.31 -18.67 14.91
CA PRO A 42 4.34 -19.99 15.56
C PRO A 42 3.01 -20.73 15.53
N PHE A 43 1.90 -19.99 15.44
CA PHE A 43 0.55 -20.56 15.37
C PHE A 43 0.16 -21.00 13.97
N LEU A 44 0.77 -20.41 12.94
CA LEU A 44 0.40 -20.60 11.52
C LEU A 44 1.33 -21.56 10.78
N VAL A 45 2.63 -21.54 11.07
CA VAL A 45 3.64 -22.30 10.31
C VAL A 45 3.43 -23.81 10.32
N ASN A 46 2.72 -24.37 11.30
CA ASN A 46 2.40 -25.79 11.39
C ASN A 46 0.94 -26.11 11.01
N THR A 47 0.15 -25.14 10.55
CA THR A 47 -1.24 -25.36 10.10
C THR A 47 -1.29 -25.86 8.66
N ARG A 48 -2.49 -26.18 8.17
CA ARG A 48 -2.74 -26.51 6.75
C ARG A 48 -3.02 -25.26 5.89
N ILE A 49 -3.10 -24.08 6.51
CA ILE A 49 -3.33 -22.83 5.80
C ILE A 49 -2.11 -22.54 4.91
N THR A 50 -2.31 -22.41 3.62
CA THR A 50 -1.23 -22.12 2.67
C THR A 50 -0.88 -20.63 2.65
N PRO A 51 0.36 -20.24 2.25
CA PRO A 51 0.71 -18.84 2.08
C PRO A 51 -0.27 -18.08 1.17
N ASN A 52 -0.65 -18.67 0.04
CA ASN A 52 -1.60 -18.05 -0.90
C ASN A 52 -2.99 -17.83 -0.27
N GLN A 53 -3.44 -18.70 0.64
CA GLN A 53 -4.70 -18.48 1.36
C GLN A 53 -4.61 -17.28 2.31
N LEU A 54 -3.44 -17.03 2.92
CA LEU A 54 -3.20 -15.83 3.73
C LEU A 54 -3.22 -14.59 2.84
N THR A 55 -2.61 -14.64 1.66
CA THR A 55 -2.67 -13.54 0.69
C THR A 55 -4.11 -13.28 0.22
N TYR A 56 -4.92 -14.32 -0.06
CA TYR A 56 -6.35 -14.13 -0.38
C TYR A 56 -7.10 -13.46 0.77
N LEU A 57 -6.85 -13.89 2.02
CA LEU A 57 -7.47 -13.27 3.19
C LEU A 57 -7.03 -11.81 3.33
N MET A 58 -5.75 -11.51 3.10
CA MET A 58 -5.22 -10.15 3.06
C MET A 58 -5.99 -9.28 2.06
N VAL A 59 -6.22 -9.77 0.83
CA VAL A 59 -6.96 -9.05 -0.21
C VAL A 59 -8.41 -8.78 0.22
N VAL A 60 -9.08 -9.79 0.76
CA VAL A 60 -10.47 -9.64 1.24
C VAL A 60 -10.55 -8.59 2.36
N VAL A 61 -9.64 -8.64 3.32
CA VAL A 61 -9.58 -7.69 4.44
C VAL A 61 -9.27 -6.27 3.94
N GLY A 62 -8.34 -6.11 3.01
CA GLY A 62 -7.99 -4.80 2.44
C GLY A 62 -9.14 -4.18 1.64
N ILE A 63 -9.84 -4.97 0.81
CA ILE A 63 -11.03 -4.51 0.07
C ILE A 63 -12.16 -4.15 1.06
N ALA A 64 -12.39 -4.98 2.08
CA ALA A 64 -13.35 -4.67 3.15
C ALA A 64 -12.98 -3.36 3.87
N GLY A 65 -11.68 -3.09 4.09
CA GLY A 65 -11.18 -1.85 4.66
C GLY A 65 -11.55 -0.61 3.82
N GLY A 66 -11.55 -0.72 2.50
CA GLY A 66 -12.06 0.33 1.61
C GLY A 66 -13.59 0.45 1.68
N ALA A 67 -14.31 -0.68 1.69
CA ALA A 67 -15.77 -0.70 1.70
C ALA A 67 -16.38 -0.14 2.99
N VAL A 68 -15.76 -0.37 4.15
CA VAL A 68 -16.28 0.15 5.43
C VAL A 68 -16.19 1.67 5.56
N LEU A 69 -15.43 2.35 4.69
CA LEU A 69 -15.44 3.82 4.62
C LEU A 69 -16.80 4.40 4.18
N LEU A 70 -17.66 3.58 3.58
CA LEU A 70 -19.04 3.95 3.27
C LEU A 70 -19.91 4.07 4.54
N VAL A 71 -19.48 3.44 5.65
CA VAL A 71 -20.17 3.60 6.93
C VAL A 71 -19.98 5.04 7.44
N PRO A 72 -21.09 5.76 7.70
CA PRO A 72 -21.06 7.15 8.11
C PRO A 72 -20.30 7.40 9.42
N GLY A 73 -19.87 8.63 9.61
CA GLY A 73 -19.22 9.10 10.83
C GLY A 73 -17.81 8.54 11.06
N LEU A 74 -17.33 8.64 12.29
CA LEU A 74 -16.00 8.19 12.67
C LEU A 74 -15.84 6.66 12.64
N THR A 75 -16.93 5.93 12.83
CA THR A 75 -16.93 4.46 12.89
C THR A 75 -16.33 3.84 11.64
N GLY A 76 -16.75 4.29 10.43
CA GLY A 76 -16.18 3.79 9.17
C GLY A 76 -14.67 4.00 9.06
N ALA A 77 -14.18 5.15 9.47
CA ALA A 77 -12.74 5.46 9.44
C ALA A 77 -11.93 4.62 10.44
N ILE A 78 -12.47 4.40 11.65
CA ILE A 78 -11.84 3.51 12.66
C ILE A 78 -11.77 2.07 12.13
N LEU A 79 -12.90 1.55 11.61
CA LEU A 79 -12.94 0.19 11.06
C LEU A 79 -11.96 0.03 9.89
N ALA A 80 -11.90 1.01 8.99
CA ALA A 80 -10.94 0.99 7.88
C ALA A 80 -9.50 0.96 8.39
N ALA A 81 -9.13 1.83 9.35
CA ALA A 81 -7.81 1.85 9.93
C ALA A 81 -7.45 0.49 10.59
N VAL A 82 -8.36 -0.10 11.36
CA VAL A 82 -8.15 -1.42 11.99
C VAL A 82 -7.99 -2.51 10.92
N LEU A 83 -8.86 -2.56 9.91
CA LEU A 83 -8.75 -3.56 8.84
C LEU A 83 -7.44 -3.41 8.05
N PHE A 84 -6.94 -2.18 7.83
CA PHE A 84 -5.64 -2.00 7.19
C PHE A 84 -4.46 -2.39 8.08
N GLN A 85 -4.57 -2.35 9.41
CA GLN A 85 -3.57 -2.94 10.30
C GLN A 85 -3.57 -4.48 10.22
N ILE A 86 -4.77 -5.10 10.13
CA ILE A 86 -4.89 -6.55 9.92
C ILE A 86 -4.36 -6.94 8.53
N TYR A 87 -4.69 -6.17 7.49
CA TYR A 87 -4.13 -6.31 6.15
C TYR A 87 -2.60 -6.34 6.18
N LEU A 88 -1.95 -5.36 6.84
CA LEU A 88 -0.49 -5.31 6.96
C LEU A 88 0.09 -6.50 7.73
N LEU A 89 -0.62 -6.97 8.75
CA LEU A 89 -0.21 -8.16 9.49
C LEU A 89 -0.22 -9.39 8.57
N LEU A 90 -1.29 -9.58 7.80
CA LEU A 90 -1.42 -10.71 6.87
C LEU A 90 -0.37 -10.66 5.76
N ASP A 91 -0.04 -9.47 5.25
CA ASP A 91 1.04 -9.20 4.29
C ASP A 91 2.43 -9.61 4.83
N CYS A 92 2.69 -9.37 6.10
CA CYS A 92 3.92 -9.84 6.73
C CYS A 92 3.95 -11.37 6.85
N VAL A 93 2.86 -11.93 7.37
CA VAL A 93 2.76 -13.35 7.75
C VAL A 93 2.76 -14.28 6.55
N ASP A 94 2.11 -13.94 5.43
CA ASP A 94 2.03 -14.82 4.25
C ASP A 94 3.43 -15.10 3.67
N GLY A 95 4.26 -14.07 3.53
CA GLY A 95 5.64 -14.18 3.08
C GLY A 95 6.54 -14.87 4.12
N GLU A 96 6.29 -14.67 5.42
CA GLU A 96 7.02 -15.32 6.51
C GLU A 96 6.74 -16.82 6.55
N VAL A 97 5.46 -17.22 6.47
CA VAL A 97 5.05 -18.63 6.37
C VAL A 97 5.60 -19.28 5.09
N ALA A 98 5.59 -18.56 3.94
CA ALA A 98 6.16 -19.06 2.69
C ALA A 98 7.67 -19.32 2.81
N ARG A 99 8.43 -18.42 3.44
CA ARG A 99 9.87 -18.59 3.67
C ARG A 99 10.15 -19.74 4.62
N TRP A 100 9.45 -19.83 5.75
CA TRP A 100 9.63 -20.91 6.71
C TRP A 100 9.39 -22.29 6.08
N ARG A 101 8.31 -22.43 5.32
CA ARG A 101 7.93 -23.70 4.68
C ARG A 101 8.68 -23.98 3.37
N LYS A 102 9.50 -23.04 2.88
CA LYS A 102 10.15 -23.09 1.56
C LYS A 102 9.11 -23.27 0.42
N GLN A 103 7.98 -22.58 0.55
CA GLN A 103 6.84 -22.60 -0.38
C GLN A 103 6.67 -21.30 -1.15
N THR A 104 7.76 -20.59 -1.42
CA THR A 104 7.73 -19.41 -2.29
C THR A 104 7.38 -19.84 -3.72
N SER A 105 6.50 -19.11 -4.38
CA SER A 105 6.02 -19.43 -5.74
C SER A 105 5.81 -18.18 -6.59
N ILE A 106 5.88 -18.34 -7.92
CA ILE A 106 5.56 -17.26 -8.88
C ILE A 106 4.12 -16.79 -8.68
N THR A 107 3.19 -17.73 -8.44
CA THR A 107 1.78 -17.41 -8.16
C THR A 107 1.64 -16.56 -6.89
N GLY A 108 2.40 -16.88 -5.82
CA GLY A 108 2.39 -16.09 -4.59
C GLY A 108 2.85 -14.66 -4.82
N VAL A 109 3.96 -14.47 -5.53
CA VAL A 109 4.47 -13.13 -5.88
C VAL A 109 3.45 -12.34 -6.72
N TYR A 110 2.77 -13.00 -7.67
CA TYR A 110 1.74 -12.35 -8.48
C TYR A 110 0.52 -11.94 -7.64
N LEU A 111 0.03 -12.85 -6.78
CA LEU A 111 -1.12 -12.58 -5.90
C LEU A 111 -0.85 -11.46 -4.91
N ASP A 112 0.33 -11.45 -4.32
CA ASP A 112 0.79 -10.38 -3.45
C ASP A 112 0.75 -9.02 -4.18
N ARG A 113 1.34 -8.95 -5.37
CA ARG A 113 1.40 -7.72 -6.15
C ARG A 113 0.01 -7.19 -6.54
N ILE A 114 -0.84 -8.03 -7.12
CA ILE A 114 -2.20 -7.64 -7.50
C ILE A 114 -3.07 -7.34 -6.28
N GLY A 115 -2.84 -8.03 -5.17
CA GLY A 115 -3.51 -7.79 -3.89
C GLY A 115 -3.28 -6.37 -3.39
N HIS A 116 -2.04 -5.90 -3.39
CA HIS A 116 -1.69 -4.52 -3.05
C HIS A 116 -2.41 -3.50 -3.94
N TYR A 117 -2.45 -3.74 -5.26
CA TYR A 117 -3.16 -2.84 -6.19
C TYR A 117 -4.64 -2.73 -5.85
N LEU A 118 -5.30 -3.86 -5.63
CA LEU A 118 -6.73 -3.90 -5.32
C LEU A 118 -7.06 -3.24 -3.98
N CYS A 119 -6.28 -3.53 -2.94
CA CYS A 119 -6.54 -3.01 -1.60
C CYS A 119 -6.35 -1.50 -1.51
N GLU A 120 -5.28 -0.97 -2.10
CA GLU A 120 -5.03 0.48 -2.12
C GLU A 120 -6.06 1.22 -2.98
N ALA A 121 -6.42 0.65 -4.14
CA ALA A 121 -7.49 1.22 -4.96
C ALA A 121 -8.83 1.23 -4.21
N ALA A 122 -9.19 0.13 -3.54
CA ALA A 122 -10.43 0.05 -2.76
C ALA A 122 -10.47 1.10 -1.64
N LEU A 123 -9.34 1.33 -0.94
CA LEU A 123 -9.26 2.35 0.09
C LEU A 123 -9.51 3.75 -0.46
N LEU A 124 -8.82 4.11 -1.56
CA LEU A 124 -8.90 5.46 -2.14
C LEU A 124 -10.26 5.72 -2.80
N VAL A 125 -10.85 4.72 -3.46
CA VAL A 125 -12.22 4.79 -3.98
C VAL A 125 -13.21 4.93 -2.82
N GLY A 126 -13.10 4.11 -1.77
CA GLY A 126 -13.94 4.20 -0.58
C GLY A 126 -13.85 5.56 0.10
N PHE A 127 -12.64 6.15 0.18
CA PHE A 127 -12.43 7.49 0.69
C PHE A 127 -13.13 8.55 -0.17
N GLY A 128 -13.07 8.41 -1.51
CA GLY A 128 -13.80 9.27 -2.43
C GLY A 128 -15.31 9.18 -2.27
N VAL A 129 -15.87 7.96 -2.16
CA VAL A 129 -17.30 7.73 -1.95
C VAL A 129 -17.76 8.29 -0.60
N ARG A 130 -16.94 8.16 0.45
CA ARG A 130 -17.18 8.82 1.74
C ARG A 130 -17.33 10.35 1.57
N GLY A 131 -16.42 10.99 0.82
CA GLY A 131 -16.47 12.44 0.57
C GLY A 131 -17.66 12.87 -0.30
N ALA A 132 -18.20 11.97 -1.14
CA ALA A 132 -19.39 12.19 -1.92
C ALA A 132 -20.67 12.29 -1.06
N ASP A 133 -20.59 11.83 0.20
CA ASP A 133 -21.67 11.84 1.18
C ASP A 133 -22.97 11.19 0.68
N VAL A 134 -22.85 9.96 0.18
CA VAL A 134 -23.98 9.20 -0.36
C VAL A 134 -25.12 9.03 0.66
N PHE A 135 -24.80 9.03 1.95
CA PHE A 135 -25.75 8.89 3.05
C PHE A 135 -26.12 10.24 3.71
N HIS A 136 -25.73 11.36 3.09
CA HIS A 136 -26.07 12.73 3.51
C HIS A 136 -25.79 13.02 5.00
N GLN A 137 -24.59 12.76 5.44
CA GLN A 137 -24.17 12.96 6.83
C GLN A 137 -24.21 14.44 7.24
N ASP A 138 -23.91 15.36 6.31
CA ASP A 138 -23.92 16.80 6.50
C ASP A 138 -25.21 17.48 6.02
N GLY A 139 -26.23 16.69 5.64
CA GLY A 139 -27.51 17.19 5.12
C GLY A 139 -27.43 17.79 3.71
N SER A 140 -26.27 17.69 3.05
CA SER A 140 -26.09 18.15 1.66
C SER A 140 -26.54 17.10 0.65
N SER A 141 -26.60 17.49 -0.63
CA SER A 141 -26.82 16.54 -1.72
C SER A 141 -25.53 15.76 -2.03
N THR A 142 -25.66 14.53 -2.53
CA THR A 142 -24.52 13.71 -3.00
C THR A 142 -23.69 14.46 -4.04
N ASN A 143 -22.38 14.58 -3.81
CA ASN A 143 -21.47 15.23 -4.74
C ASN A 143 -20.45 14.21 -5.31
N TRP A 144 -20.78 13.67 -6.47
CA TRP A 144 -19.99 12.64 -7.17
C TRP A 144 -18.59 13.08 -7.59
N LEU A 145 -18.27 14.38 -7.58
CA LEU A 145 -16.92 14.88 -7.83
C LEU A 145 -15.89 14.22 -6.88
N TRP A 146 -16.26 14.03 -5.62
CA TRP A 146 -15.37 13.45 -4.62
C TRP A 146 -15.11 11.96 -4.88
N ALA A 147 -16.14 11.21 -5.30
CA ALA A 147 -15.96 9.81 -5.72
C ALA A 147 -15.07 9.72 -6.98
N PHE A 148 -15.25 10.64 -7.94
CA PHE A 148 -14.38 10.74 -9.10
C PHE A 148 -12.92 11.03 -8.71
N LEU A 149 -12.66 11.99 -7.84
CA LEU A 149 -11.31 12.31 -7.37
C LEU A 149 -10.66 11.15 -6.59
N GLY A 150 -11.43 10.41 -5.78
CA GLY A 150 -10.97 9.19 -5.13
C GLY A 150 -10.56 8.11 -6.14
N THR A 151 -11.33 7.98 -7.23
CA THR A 151 -11.00 7.06 -8.33
C THR A 151 -9.73 7.51 -9.09
N VAL A 152 -9.55 8.81 -9.30
CA VAL A 152 -8.31 9.38 -9.88
C VAL A 152 -7.10 9.07 -8.99
N ALA A 153 -7.24 9.23 -7.67
CA ALA A 153 -6.18 8.88 -6.73
C ALA A 153 -5.84 7.39 -6.78
N ALA A 154 -6.88 6.52 -6.83
CA ALA A 154 -6.72 5.07 -6.96
C ALA A 154 -6.00 4.67 -8.25
N LEU A 155 -6.39 5.26 -9.38
CA LEU A 155 -5.73 5.03 -10.66
C LEU A 155 -4.25 5.43 -10.61
N GLY A 156 -3.93 6.59 -10.04
CA GLY A 156 -2.54 7.02 -9.86
C GLY A 156 -1.73 6.07 -8.97
N ALA A 157 -2.30 5.58 -7.87
CA ALA A 157 -1.64 4.61 -6.99
C ALA A 157 -1.30 3.29 -7.71
N ILE A 158 -2.22 2.80 -8.56
CA ILE A 158 -2.01 1.62 -9.41
C ILE A 158 -0.92 1.91 -10.45
N LEU A 159 -1.02 3.04 -11.16
CA LEU A 159 -0.10 3.37 -12.26
C LEU A 159 1.35 3.51 -11.79
N ILE A 160 1.61 4.15 -10.65
CA ILE A 160 2.97 4.29 -10.10
C ILE A 160 3.62 2.92 -9.90
N LYS A 161 2.87 1.94 -9.38
CA LYS A 161 3.36 0.57 -9.19
C LYS A 161 3.49 -0.17 -10.52
N ALA A 162 2.49 -0.07 -11.39
CA ALA A 162 2.50 -0.68 -12.72
C ALA A 162 3.67 -0.16 -13.57
N GLU A 163 3.97 1.12 -13.54
CA GLU A 163 5.13 1.71 -14.23
C GLU A 163 6.45 1.04 -13.80
N THR A 164 6.60 0.77 -12.49
CA THR A 164 7.79 0.08 -11.97
C THR A 164 7.84 -1.37 -12.45
N ASP A 165 6.73 -2.10 -12.35
CA ASP A 165 6.65 -3.51 -12.75
C ASP A 165 6.84 -3.68 -14.27
N LEU A 166 6.31 -2.74 -15.06
CA LEU A 166 6.46 -2.75 -16.52
C LEU A 166 7.90 -2.53 -16.98
N VAL A 167 8.74 -1.83 -16.21
CA VAL A 167 10.18 -1.74 -16.51
C VAL A 167 10.81 -3.13 -16.48
N ASP A 168 10.54 -3.92 -15.43
CA ASP A 168 11.09 -5.27 -15.31
C ASP A 168 10.55 -6.20 -16.41
N VAL A 169 9.25 -6.11 -16.74
CA VAL A 169 8.64 -6.87 -17.85
C VAL A 169 9.27 -6.49 -19.19
N ALA A 170 9.47 -5.20 -19.48
CA ALA A 170 10.08 -4.75 -20.73
C ALA A 170 11.53 -5.24 -20.86
N ARG A 171 12.30 -5.18 -19.79
CA ARG A 171 13.68 -5.67 -19.74
C ARG A 171 13.77 -7.18 -19.94
N GLN A 172 12.93 -7.94 -19.25
CA GLN A 172 12.89 -9.41 -19.42
C GLN A 172 12.55 -9.81 -20.87
N ARG A 173 11.56 -9.13 -21.47
CA ARG A 173 11.21 -9.37 -22.90
C ARG A 173 12.34 -9.02 -23.86
N SER A 174 13.24 -8.12 -23.46
CA SER A 174 14.42 -7.73 -24.25
C SER A 174 15.68 -8.54 -23.87
N GLY A 175 15.56 -9.58 -23.06
CA GLY A 175 16.69 -10.42 -22.61
C GLY A 175 17.61 -9.75 -21.61
N LEU A 176 17.19 -8.64 -20.98
CA LEU A 176 17.96 -7.91 -20.00
C LEU A 176 17.59 -8.36 -18.57
N PRO A 177 18.54 -8.37 -17.61
CA PRO A 177 18.24 -8.68 -16.21
C PRO A 177 17.36 -7.61 -15.57
N ALA A 178 16.66 -7.96 -14.46
CA ALA A 178 15.90 -7.01 -13.65
C ALA A 178 16.78 -5.83 -13.20
N VAL A 179 16.16 -4.67 -12.99
CA VAL A 179 16.89 -3.45 -12.59
C VAL A 179 17.37 -3.59 -11.15
N LYS A 180 18.67 -3.41 -10.92
CA LYS A 180 19.20 -3.21 -9.57
C LYS A 180 18.83 -1.81 -9.07
N ASP A 181 18.45 -1.69 -7.79
CA ASP A 181 18.02 -0.40 -7.17
C ASP A 181 19.02 0.76 -7.37
N GLU A 182 20.31 0.47 -7.49
CA GLU A 182 21.38 1.45 -7.74
C GLU A 182 21.33 2.10 -9.13
N ALA A 183 20.78 1.42 -10.15
CA ALA A 183 20.69 1.93 -11.51
C ALA A 183 19.63 3.05 -11.67
N SER A 184 18.93 3.40 -10.61
CA SER A 184 17.80 4.31 -10.62
C SER A 184 18.16 5.80 -10.48
N THR A 185 19.45 6.18 -10.45
CA THR A 185 19.87 7.59 -10.32
C THR A 185 19.87 8.32 -11.67
N PRO A 186 19.13 9.44 -11.81
CA PRO A 186 19.14 10.23 -13.03
C PRO A 186 20.52 10.84 -13.30
N ARG A 187 20.90 10.93 -14.57
CA ARG A 187 22.19 11.49 -15.00
C ARG A 187 22.26 13.02 -14.92
N SER A 188 21.12 13.73 -14.85
CA SER A 188 21.10 15.20 -14.76
C SER A 188 21.02 15.67 -13.30
N SER A 189 21.82 16.66 -12.92
CA SER A 189 21.88 17.22 -11.56
C SER A 189 20.56 17.84 -11.08
N GLY A 190 19.82 18.51 -11.95
CA GLY A 190 18.53 19.13 -11.62
C GLY A 190 17.42 18.08 -11.34
N LEU A 191 17.32 17.04 -12.18
CA LEU A 191 16.36 15.97 -11.98
C LEU A 191 16.71 15.11 -10.75
N ALA A 192 18.01 14.96 -10.46
CA ALA A 192 18.47 14.29 -9.25
C ALA A 192 18.10 15.06 -7.97
N LEU A 193 18.19 16.38 -8.00
CA LEU A 193 17.78 17.25 -6.88
C LEU A 193 16.26 17.18 -6.66
N ALA A 194 15.46 17.33 -7.71
CA ALA A 194 14.01 17.21 -7.65
C ALA A 194 13.57 15.83 -7.11
N ARG A 195 14.24 14.75 -7.54
CA ARG A 195 14.00 13.40 -7.06
C ARG A 195 14.40 13.21 -5.59
N ARG A 196 15.54 13.81 -5.16
CA ARG A 196 15.94 13.79 -3.74
C ARG A 196 14.95 14.54 -2.87
N ALA A 197 14.44 15.69 -3.32
CA ALA A 197 13.41 16.45 -2.63
C ALA A 197 12.09 15.63 -2.54
N ALA A 198 11.63 15.04 -3.64
CA ALA A 198 10.45 14.18 -3.67
C ALA A 198 10.62 12.93 -2.78
N ALA A 199 11.80 12.32 -2.78
CA ALA A 199 12.12 11.19 -1.92
C ALA A 199 12.24 11.56 -0.44
N ALA A 200 12.74 12.77 -0.13
CA ALA A 200 12.83 13.28 1.23
C ALA A 200 11.44 13.59 1.83
N LEU A 201 10.54 14.11 1.02
CA LEU A 201 9.18 14.43 1.42
C LEU A 201 8.28 13.19 1.57
N LYS A 202 8.69 12.03 1.00
CA LYS A 202 8.00 10.72 1.09
C LYS A 202 6.48 10.78 0.85
N PHE A 203 6.01 11.78 0.12
CA PHE A 203 4.58 11.98 -0.19
C PHE A 203 3.96 10.79 -0.93
N HIS A 204 4.77 10.01 -1.67
CA HIS A 204 4.31 8.77 -2.30
C HIS A 204 3.76 7.76 -1.29
N ARG A 205 4.17 7.81 -0.03
CA ARG A 205 3.67 6.93 1.02
C ARG A 205 2.27 7.31 1.51
N LEU A 206 1.87 8.58 1.38
CA LEU A 206 0.52 9.01 1.74
C LEU A 206 -0.56 8.41 0.82
N VAL A 207 -0.18 7.97 -0.37
CA VAL A 207 -1.07 7.26 -1.31
C VAL A 207 -1.02 5.75 -1.07
N GLY A 208 -0.05 5.25 -0.28
CA GLY A 208 0.06 3.84 0.11
C GLY A 208 -0.99 3.45 1.17
N GLY A 209 -1.48 2.20 1.10
CA GLY A 209 -2.65 1.76 1.86
C GLY A 209 -2.61 2.01 3.37
N ILE A 210 -1.47 1.77 4.03
CA ILE A 210 -1.36 1.90 5.49
C ILE A 210 -1.36 3.36 5.91
N GLU A 211 -0.48 4.17 5.34
CA GLU A 211 -0.35 5.59 5.64
C GLU A 211 -1.62 6.34 5.26
N ALA A 212 -2.24 5.98 4.12
CA ALA A 212 -3.53 6.53 3.70
C ALA A 212 -4.65 6.22 4.69
N SER A 213 -4.73 4.99 5.22
CA SER A 213 -5.77 4.60 6.18
C SER A 213 -5.67 5.41 7.50
N LEU A 214 -4.45 5.64 8.00
CA LEU A 214 -4.23 6.47 9.18
C LEU A 214 -4.50 7.95 8.90
N PHE A 215 -4.12 8.46 7.72
CA PHE A 215 -4.46 9.81 7.30
C PHE A 215 -5.99 9.99 7.23
N ILE A 216 -6.73 9.04 6.65
CA ILE A 216 -8.20 9.04 6.59
C ILE A 216 -8.79 9.08 8.00
N LEU A 217 -8.24 8.33 8.95
CA LEU A 217 -8.69 8.37 10.34
C LEU A 217 -8.50 9.77 10.96
N VAL A 218 -7.33 10.39 10.74
CA VAL A 218 -7.06 11.74 11.27
C VAL A 218 -8.02 12.77 10.69
N VAL A 219 -8.26 12.76 9.39
CA VAL A 219 -9.21 13.72 8.77
C VAL A 219 -10.65 13.45 9.21
N ALA A 220 -11.03 12.18 9.45
CA ALA A 220 -12.35 11.84 9.95
C ALA A 220 -12.58 12.32 11.39
N ILE A 221 -11.53 12.32 12.23
CA ILE A 221 -11.59 12.91 13.58
C ILE A 221 -11.77 14.43 13.47
N ALA A 222 -11.04 15.08 12.56
CA ALA A 222 -11.17 16.52 12.35
C ALA A 222 -12.56 16.90 11.82
N ASP A 223 -13.13 16.11 10.91
CA ASP A 223 -14.50 16.30 10.40
C ASP A 223 -15.54 16.10 11.52
N MET A 224 -15.35 15.11 12.40
CA MET A 224 -16.23 14.92 13.56
C MET A 224 -16.25 16.15 14.48
N VAL A 225 -15.10 16.79 14.70
CA VAL A 225 -15.00 18.00 15.53
C VAL A 225 -15.64 19.20 14.82
N ARG A 226 -15.49 19.28 13.48
CA ARG A 226 -16.05 20.36 12.67
C ARG A 226 -17.56 20.20 12.42
N GLY A 227 -18.04 18.98 12.34
CA GLY A 227 -19.45 18.65 12.07
C GLY A 227 -19.81 18.59 10.57
N ASP A 228 -18.81 18.51 9.68
CA ASP A 228 -18.98 18.37 8.24
C ASP A 228 -17.90 17.46 7.61
N LEU A 229 -17.83 17.32 6.28
CA LEU A 229 -16.85 16.51 5.55
C LEU A 229 -15.74 17.35 4.89
N PHE A 230 -15.45 18.53 5.42
CA PHE A 230 -14.48 19.44 4.81
C PHE A 230 -13.07 18.83 4.70
N PHE A 231 -12.55 18.25 5.77
CA PHE A 231 -11.20 17.66 5.79
C PHE A 231 -11.13 16.38 4.97
N THR A 232 -12.19 15.54 4.96
CA THR A 232 -12.32 14.40 4.05
C THR A 232 -12.22 14.86 2.59
N ARG A 233 -12.99 15.86 2.18
CA ARG A 233 -13.01 16.43 0.83
C ARG A 233 -11.66 17.05 0.45
N LEU A 234 -11.07 17.84 1.34
CA LEU A 234 -9.74 18.41 1.15
C LEU A 234 -8.68 17.30 1.00
N GLY A 235 -8.73 16.29 1.87
CA GLY A 235 -7.81 15.13 1.82
C GLY A 235 -7.89 14.38 0.50
N ILE A 236 -9.09 14.15 -0.03
CA ILE A 236 -9.30 13.50 -1.35
C ILE A 236 -8.67 14.35 -2.46
N ALA A 237 -8.92 15.67 -2.48
CA ALA A 237 -8.35 16.56 -3.49
C ALA A 237 -6.83 16.56 -3.45
N VAL A 238 -6.24 16.62 -2.25
CA VAL A 238 -4.78 16.55 -2.04
C VAL A 238 -4.22 15.21 -2.51
N LEU A 239 -4.83 14.08 -2.14
CA LEU A 239 -4.35 12.76 -2.55
C LEU A 239 -4.46 12.55 -4.07
N ALA A 240 -5.55 13.02 -4.70
CA ALA A 240 -5.71 12.97 -6.15
C ALA A 240 -4.62 13.80 -6.86
N GLY A 241 -4.37 15.02 -6.40
CA GLY A 241 -3.31 15.88 -6.93
C GLY A 241 -1.92 15.26 -6.77
N ILE A 242 -1.62 14.70 -5.60
CA ILE A 242 -0.36 13.99 -5.34
C ILE A 242 -0.23 12.77 -6.27
N ALA A 243 -1.27 11.96 -6.39
CA ALA A 243 -1.24 10.75 -7.21
C ALA A 243 -0.98 11.07 -8.69
N VAL A 244 -1.67 12.05 -9.26
CA VAL A 244 -1.46 12.49 -10.65
C VAL A 244 -0.04 13.02 -10.84
N LEU A 245 0.41 13.93 -9.97
CA LEU A 245 1.74 14.51 -10.06
C LEU A 245 2.84 13.44 -9.96
N GLN A 246 2.70 12.51 -9.02
CA GLN A 246 3.67 11.44 -8.83
C GLN A 246 3.72 10.49 -10.01
N THR A 247 2.58 10.07 -10.57
CA THR A 247 2.53 9.22 -11.76
C THR A 247 3.29 9.89 -12.90
N LEU A 248 2.99 11.15 -13.21
CA LEU A 248 3.68 11.87 -14.29
C LEU A 248 5.19 12.02 -14.04
N LEU A 249 5.58 12.39 -12.82
CA LEU A 249 6.99 12.54 -12.47
C LEU A 249 7.74 11.21 -12.47
N HIS A 250 7.07 10.12 -12.06
CA HIS A 250 7.65 8.78 -12.07
C HIS A 250 7.88 8.29 -13.49
N LEU A 251 6.89 8.44 -14.37
CA LEU A 251 7.01 8.14 -15.80
C LEU A 251 8.19 8.90 -16.44
N VAL A 252 8.25 10.22 -16.24
CA VAL A 252 9.38 11.05 -16.74
C VAL A 252 10.71 10.55 -16.16
N SER A 253 10.76 10.21 -14.88
CA SER A 253 11.96 9.69 -14.24
C SER A 253 12.42 8.36 -14.83
N ILE A 254 11.49 7.45 -15.16
CA ILE A 254 11.79 6.17 -15.83
C ILE A 254 12.37 6.43 -17.21
N LEU A 255 11.70 7.24 -18.05
CA LEU A 255 12.13 7.54 -19.41
C LEU A 255 13.48 8.27 -19.46
N ALA A 256 13.77 9.14 -18.49
CA ALA A 256 15.03 9.87 -18.40
C ALA A 256 16.18 9.05 -17.76
N SER A 257 15.90 7.88 -17.20
CA SER A 257 16.88 7.04 -16.52
C SER A 257 17.53 6.00 -17.45
N SER A 258 18.51 5.26 -16.95
CA SER A 258 19.10 4.10 -17.65
C SER A 258 18.30 2.80 -17.48
N ARG A 259 17.13 2.84 -16.85
CA ARG A 259 16.33 1.64 -16.56
C ARG A 259 15.83 0.93 -17.83
N LEU A 260 15.59 1.69 -18.90
CA LEU A 260 15.13 1.17 -20.20
C LEU A 260 16.26 1.04 -21.25
N LYS A 261 17.52 1.14 -20.82
CA LYS A 261 18.69 1.03 -21.71
C LYS A 261 19.49 -0.21 -21.42
#